data_f3cfca236e4a31ace449ccb04beae291
#
_entry.id   f3cfca236e4a31ace449ccb04beae291
#
_cell.length_a   1.000
_cell.length_b   1.000
_cell.length_c   1.000
_cell.angle_alpha   90.00
_cell.angle_beta   90.00
_cell.angle_gamma   90.00
#
_symmetry.space_group_name_H-M   'P 1'
#
loop_
_entity.id
_entity.type
_entity.pdbx_description
1 polymer ?
#
loop_
_entity_poly.entity_id
_entity_poly.type
_entity_poly.pdbx_seq_one_letter_code
_entity_poly.pdbx_strand_id
1 'polypeptide(L)'
;YKIELKKNKGTWRGQRTINLNKHMTEGMRFRNKLAYDLLKGIPQLISLRTQFVHLYVKDTTDGSADAEFEDYGLYTQVEQLNKTGLKNHGLDSNGQLYKINSFEFYRYEDVIKLQDDPSYDSAAFEKLLEIKGSTDHRKLIQMLEAVNDYSIPIDTVLEEYFNEENITYWMGF
;
A
#
# COMPACT_ATOMS: atom_id res chain seq x y z
N TYR A 1 -2.62 8.57 -12.72
CA TYR A 1 -2.52 9.83 -11.96
C TYR A 1 -2.63 9.56 -10.48
N LYS A 2 -1.95 10.38 -9.68
CA LYS A 2 -2.11 10.44 -8.23
C LYS A 2 -2.52 11.88 -7.88
N ILE A 3 -3.70 12.03 -7.27
CA ILE A 3 -4.27 13.32 -6.89
C ILE A 3 -4.31 13.40 -5.37
N GLU A 4 -3.74 14.46 -4.79
CA GLU A 4 -3.77 14.69 -3.35
C GLU A 4 -4.65 15.90 -3.02
N LEU A 5 -5.69 15.67 -2.22
CA LEU A 5 -6.54 16.73 -1.72
C LEU A 5 -5.82 17.53 -0.61
N LYS A 6 -5.91 18.85 -0.66
CA LYS A 6 -5.35 19.71 0.39
C LYS A 6 -5.95 19.37 1.76
N LYS A 7 -5.13 19.45 2.82
CA LYS A 7 -5.52 19.05 4.19
C LYS A 7 -6.84 19.69 4.68
N ASN A 8 -7.10 20.92 4.27
CA ASN A 8 -8.26 21.72 4.70
C ASN A 8 -9.47 21.63 3.75
N LYS A 9 -9.43 20.79 2.71
CA LYS A 9 -10.50 20.64 1.72
C LYS A 9 -11.31 19.35 1.87
N GLY A 10 -11.14 18.66 3.01
CA GLY A 10 -11.87 17.44 3.31
C GLY A 10 -11.32 16.20 2.59
N THR A 11 -12.21 15.23 2.40
CA THR A 11 -11.91 13.94 1.77
C THR A 11 -12.91 13.64 0.66
N TRP A 12 -12.50 12.84 -0.30
CA TRP A 12 -13.38 12.25 -1.27
C TRP A 12 -13.58 10.77 -0.93
N ARG A 13 -14.80 10.39 -0.56
CA ARG A 13 -15.15 9.03 -0.11
C ARG A 13 -14.22 8.51 1.00
N GLY A 14 -13.88 9.38 1.97
CA GLY A 14 -12.98 9.04 3.06
C GLY A 14 -11.52 8.94 2.68
N GLN A 15 -11.11 9.39 1.49
CA GLN A 15 -9.73 9.35 1.00
C GLN A 15 -9.24 10.76 0.69
N ARG A 16 -7.97 11.03 0.97
CA ARG A 16 -7.29 12.27 0.56
C ARG A 16 -6.39 12.08 -0.64
N THR A 17 -5.92 10.87 -0.86
CA THR A 17 -5.13 10.49 -2.02
C THR A 17 -5.99 9.62 -2.93
N ILE A 18 -6.12 10.02 -4.18
CA ILE A 18 -6.91 9.36 -5.21
C ILE A 18 -5.94 8.86 -6.27
N ASN A 19 -5.79 7.54 -6.40
CA ASN A 19 -4.98 6.94 -7.45
C ASN A 19 -5.88 6.54 -8.62
N LEU A 20 -5.52 6.98 -9.81
CA LEU A 20 -6.24 6.70 -11.06
C LEU A 20 -5.34 5.90 -11.99
N ASN A 21 -5.65 4.63 -12.18
CA ASN A 21 -4.92 3.69 -13.02
C ASN A 21 -5.63 3.49 -14.35
N LYS A 22 -4.93 3.73 -15.47
CA LYS A 22 -5.51 3.63 -16.82
C LYS A 22 -5.39 2.24 -17.44
N HIS A 23 -4.51 1.37 -16.92
CA HIS A 23 -4.27 0.01 -17.41
C HIS A 23 -4.06 -0.04 -18.94
N MET A 24 -3.03 0.64 -19.43
CA MET A 24 -2.79 0.83 -20.86
C MET A 24 -2.51 -0.47 -21.63
N THR A 25 -2.03 -1.51 -20.93
CA THR A 25 -1.65 -2.81 -21.50
C THR A 25 -2.77 -3.84 -21.48
N GLU A 26 -3.93 -3.50 -20.90
CA GLU A 26 -5.07 -4.41 -20.78
C GLU A 26 -6.27 -3.88 -21.58
N GLY A 27 -6.67 -4.59 -22.62
CA GLY A 27 -7.74 -4.17 -23.52
C GLY A 27 -9.11 -3.96 -22.84
N MET A 28 -9.46 -4.79 -21.88
CA MET A 28 -10.74 -4.71 -21.17
C MET A 28 -10.73 -3.82 -19.91
N ARG A 29 -9.54 -3.47 -19.41
CA ARG A 29 -9.31 -2.53 -18.29
C ARG A 29 -10.06 -2.84 -16.99
N PHE A 30 -10.44 -4.08 -16.74
CA PHE A 30 -11.18 -4.43 -15.51
C PHE A 30 -10.50 -5.46 -14.60
N ARG A 31 -9.42 -6.13 -15.04
CA ARG A 31 -8.77 -7.21 -14.29
C ARG A 31 -8.38 -6.81 -12.88
N ASN A 32 -7.75 -5.64 -12.71
CA ASN A 32 -7.35 -5.18 -11.39
C ASN A 32 -8.58 -4.94 -10.49
N LYS A 33 -9.64 -4.33 -11.05
CA LYS A 33 -10.87 -4.16 -10.30
C LYS A 33 -11.50 -5.49 -9.92
N LEU A 34 -11.52 -6.44 -10.84
CA LEU A 34 -12.03 -7.79 -10.58
C LEU A 34 -11.22 -8.49 -9.47
N ALA A 35 -9.88 -8.43 -9.52
CA ALA A 35 -9.02 -9.00 -8.48
C ALA A 35 -9.34 -8.41 -7.09
N TYR A 36 -9.44 -7.10 -6.98
CA TYR A 36 -9.85 -6.46 -5.72
C TYR A 36 -11.27 -6.83 -5.28
N ASP A 37 -12.22 -6.97 -6.22
CA ASP A 37 -13.58 -7.38 -5.88
C ASP A 37 -13.65 -8.84 -5.41
N LEU A 38 -12.85 -9.73 -5.98
CA LEU A 38 -12.71 -11.11 -5.51
C LEU A 38 -12.08 -11.18 -4.11
N LEU A 39 -11.03 -10.38 -3.86
CA LEU A 39 -10.40 -10.27 -2.54
C LEU A 39 -11.36 -9.83 -1.43
N LYS A 40 -12.42 -9.07 -1.74
CA LYS A 40 -13.45 -8.69 -0.75
C LYS A 40 -14.20 -9.89 -0.15
N GLY A 41 -14.22 -11.01 -0.86
CA GLY A 41 -14.78 -12.27 -0.37
C GLY A 41 -13.92 -13.00 0.66
N ILE A 42 -12.69 -12.51 0.91
CA ILE A 42 -11.73 -13.11 1.84
C ILE A 42 -11.52 -12.14 3.01
N PRO A 43 -12.23 -12.30 4.14
CA PRO A 43 -12.19 -11.37 5.26
C PRO A 43 -10.80 -11.22 5.90
N GLN A 44 -9.96 -12.23 5.76
CA GLN A 44 -8.60 -12.28 6.31
C GLN A 44 -7.60 -11.43 5.53
N LEU A 45 -7.97 -10.98 4.32
CA LEU A 45 -7.12 -10.15 3.46
C LEU A 45 -7.69 -8.75 3.30
N ILE A 46 -6.82 -7.75 3.26
CA ILE A 46 -7.24 -6.38 2.98
C ILE A 46 -7.47 -6.24 1.47
N SER A 47 -8.71 -5.99 1.06
CA SER A 47 -9.02 -5.58 -0.30
C SER A 47 -9.13 -4.07 -0.39
N LEU A 48 -8.29 -3.44 -1.21
CA LEU A 48 -8.40 -2.00 -1.46
C LEU A 48 -9.72 -1.66 -2.14
N ARG A 49 -10.35 -0.57 -1.71
CA ARG A 49 -11.58 -0.09 -2.33
C ARG A 49 -11.28 0.40 -3.75
N THR A 50 -12.05 -0.07 -4.70
CA THR A 50 -11.90 0.27 -6.11
C THR A 50 -13.24 0.65 -6.74
N GLN A 51 -13.18 1.51 -7.75
CA GLN A 51 -14.32 1.84 -8.60
C GLN A 51 -13.85 2.32 -9.97
N PHE A 52 -14.73 2.23 -10.95
CA PHE A 52 -14.50 2.90 -12.22
C PHE A 52 -14.87 4.39 -12.11
N VAL A 53 -14.06 5.23 -12.74
CA VAL A 53 -14.31 6.65 -12.84
C VAL A 53 -14.02 7.12 -14.27
N HIS A 54 -14.82 8.03 -14.78
CA HIS A 54 -14.55 8.74 -16.01
C HIS A 54 -13.92 10.09 -15.67
N LEU A 55 -12.74 10.36 -16.21
CA LEU A 55 -11.94 11.54 -15.87
C LEU A 55 -12.12 12.62 -16.94
N TYR A 56 -12.61 13.76 -16.51
CA TYR A 56 -12.61 15.00 -17.30
C TYR A 56 -11.66 15.99 -16.67
N VAL A 57 -10.81 16.60 -17.47
CA VAL A 57 -9.81 17.57 -17.02
C VAL A 57 -10.05 18.91 -17.68
N LYS A 58 -10.12 19.97 -16.89
CA LYS A 58 -10.07 21.35 -17.35
C LYS A 58 -8.69 21.90 -17.01
N ASP A 59 -7.85 22.09 -18.03
CA ASP A 59 -6.52 22.67 -17.84
C ASP A 59 -6.60 24.20 -17.93
N THR A 60 -6.20 24.85 -16.86
CA THR A 60 -6.13 26.31 -16.74
C THR A 60 -4.73 26.80 -16.43
N THR A 61 -3.71 25.97 -16.64
CA THR A 61 -2.31 26.28 -16.28
C THR A 61 -1.73 27.40 -17.16
N ASP A 62 -2.27 27.61 -18.35
CA ASP A 62 -1.95 28.71 -19.27
C ASP A 62 -2.66 30.03 -18.93
N GLY A 63 -3.48 30.06 -17.87
CA GLY A 63 -4.30 31.21 -17.49
C GLY A 63 -5.59 31.38 -18.26
N SER A 64 -5.95 30.45 -19.14
CA SER A 64 -7.20 30.48 -19.88
C SER A 64 -8.41 30.29 -18.96
N ALA A 65 -9.26 31.30 -18.87
CA ALA A 65 -10.52 31.22 -18.13
C ALA A 65 -11.57 30.37 -18.86
N ASP A 66 -11.48 30.29 -20.18
CA ASP A 66 -12.44 29.67 -21.09
C ASP A 66 -12.04 28.25 -21.53
N ALA A 67 -11.06 27.64 -20.84
CA ALA A 67 -10.69 26.26 -21.12
C ALA A 67 -11.91 25.32 -21.02
N GLU A 68 -12.03 24.39 -21.94
CA GLU A 68 -13.08 23.37 -21.92
C GLU A 68 -12.61 22.13 -21.16
N PHE A 69 -13.56 21.27 -20.74
CA PHE A 69 -13.25 19.97 -20.18
C PHE A 69 -12.87 18.99 -21.28
N GLU A 70 -11.67 18.42 -21.18
CA GLU A 70 -11.21 17.34 -22.04
C GLU A 70 -11.53 15.98 -21.45
N ASP A 71 -11.96 15.04 -22.28
CA ASP A 71 -12.25 13.67 -21.90
C ASP A 71 -10.97 12.82 -21.89
N TYR A 72 -10.52 12.48 -20.70
CA TYR A 72 -9.35 11.61 -20.46
C TYR A 72 -9.71 10.12 -20.41
N GLY A 73 -11.00 9.79 -20.44
CA GLY A 73 -11.56 8.45 -20.52
C GLY A 73 -11.68 7.72 -19.18
N LEU A 74 -11.79 6.40 -19.28
CA LEU A 74 -12.05 5.51 -18.15
C LEU A 74 -10.77 5.17 -17.39
N TYR A 75 -10.85 5.25 -16.04
CA TYR A 75 -9.82 4.83 -15.08
C TYR A 75 -10.39 3.92 -14.02
N THR A 76 -9.54 3.06 -13.46
CA THR A 76 -9.82 2.43 -12.17
C THR A 76 -9.23 3.29 -11.06
N GLN A 77 -10.08 3.86 -10.22
CA GLN A 77 -9.65 4.46 -8.98
C GLN A 77 -9.36 3.36 -7.97
N VAL A 78 -8.19 3.42 -7.34
CA VAL A 78 -7.72 2.48 -6.32
C VAL A 78 -7.42 3.23 -5.04
N GLU A 79 -7.87 2.72 -3.91
CA GLU A 79 -7.58 3.27 -2.59
C GLU A 79 -6.07 3.30 -2.32
N GLN A 80 -5.59 4.38 -1.73
CA GLN A 80 -4.23 4.44 -1.22
C GLN A 80 -4.18 3.85 0.17
N LEU A 81 -3.48 2.72 0.34
CA LEU A 81 -3.20 2.17 1.67
C LEU A 81 -2.14 3.05 2.36
N ASN A 82 -2.62 3.84 3.31
CA ASN A 82 -1.86 4.72 4.18
C ASN A 82 -2.58 4.81 5.53
N LYS A 83 -2.20 5.69 6.43
CA LYS A 83 -2.89 5.86 7.72
C LYS A 83 -4.41 6.03 7.61
N THR A 84 -4.89 6.75 6.60
CA THR A 84 -6.32 6.90 6.33
C THR A 84 -6.93 5.59 5.83
N GLY A 85 -6.24 4.89 4.92
CA GLY A 85 -6.65 3.58 4.43
C GLY A 85 -6.73 2.55 5.56
N LEU A 86 -5.71 2.48 6.44
CA LEU A 86 -5.75 1.59 7.62
C LEU A 86 -7.00 1.83 8.47
N LYS A 87 -7.31 3.10 8.79
CA LYS A 87 -8.54 3.46 9.54
C LYS A 87 -9.80 3.01 8.84
N ASN A 88 -9.89 3.17 7.51
CA ASN A 88 -11.05 2.77 6.72
C ASN A 88 -11.27 1.25 6.74
N HIS A 89 -10.21 0.48 6.99
CA HIS A 89 -10.25 -0.98 7.14
C HIS A 89 -10.27 -1.45 8.60
N GLY A 90 -10.47 -0.54 9.56
CA GLY A 90 -10.55 -0.88 10.99
C GLY A 90 -9.21 -1.25 11.63
N LEU A 91 -8.10 -0.93 10.98
CA LEU A 91 -6.75 -1.23 11.47
C LEU A 91 -6.13 -0.05 12.23
N ASP A 92 -5.14 -0.34 13.07
CA ASP A 92 -4.39 0.69 13.78
C ASP A 92 -3.56 1.53 12.80
N SER A 93 -3.92 2.80 12.70
CA SER A 93 -3.24 3.76 11.84
C SER A 93 -1.84 4.18 12.32
N ASN A 94 -1.44 3.80 13.54
CA ASN A 94 -0.12 4.07 14.10
C ASN A 94 0.84 2.90 13.92
N GLY A 95 0.35 1.77 13.42
CA GLY A 95 1.15 0.58 13.13
C GLY A 95 2.22 0.82 12.05
N GLN A 96 3.12 -0.13 11.95
CA GLN A 96 4.08 -0.18 10.84
C GLN A 96 3.35 -0.62 9.57
N LEU A 97 3.66 0.03 8.46
CA LEU A 97 3.11 -0.31 7.16
C LEU A 97 4.20 -0.16 6.12
N TYR A 98 4.45 -1.22 5.39
CA TYR A 98 5.45 -1.27 4.33
C TYR A 98 4.82 -1.71 3.02
N LYS A 99 5.30 -1.12 1.91
CA LYS A 99 5.01 -1.61 0.58
C LYS A 99 6.25 -2.34 0.06
N ILE A 100 6.09 -3.60 -0.26
CA ILE A 100 7.15 -4.44 -0.83
C ILE A 100 7.45 -3.93 -2.25
N ASN A 101 8.72 -3.63 -2.51
CA ASN A 101 9.23 -3.33 -3.85
C ASN A 101 10.09 -4.48 -4.39
N SER A 102 11.10 -4.90 -3.61
CA SER A 102 11.98 -6.02 -3.93
C SER A 102 12.48 -6.62 -2.62
N PHE A 103 11.72 -7.56 -2.05
CA PHE A 103 11.95 -8.05 -0.70
C PHE A 103 11.55 -9.52 -0.57
N GLU A 104 12.46 -10.35 -0.07
CA GLU A 104 12.32 -11.80 0.03
C GLU A 104 12.35 -12.32 1.48
N PHE A 105 12.07 -11.48 2.47
CA PHE A 105 12.06 -11.80 3.90
C PHE A 105 13.41 -12.26 4.47
N TYR A 106 14.54 -12.02 3.78
CA TYR A 106 15.86 -12.14 4.39
C TYR A 106 16.11 -11.03 5.42
N ARG A 107 17.09 -11.24 6.29
CA ARG A 107 17.39 -10.26 7.34
C ARG A 107 17.92 -8.93 6.80
N TYR A 108 18.65 -8.91 5.69
CA TYR A 108 19.26 -7.72 5.07
C TYR A 108 19.96 -6.81 6.08
N GLU A 109 20.88 -7.36 6.89
CA GLU A 109 21.51 -6.67 8.04
C GLU A 109 22.17 -5.33 7.68
N ASP A 110 22.70 -5.21 6.47
CA ASP A 110 23.33 -3.98 6.00
C ASP A 110 22.32 -2.87 5.65
N VAL A 111 21.05 -3.21 5.42
CA VAL A 111 20.01 -2.28 4.93
C VAL A 111 18.88 -2.09 5.92
N ILE A 112 18.34 -3.21 6.47
CA ILE A 112 17.22 -3.16 7.41
C ILE A 112 17.75 -2.91 8.82
N LYS A 113 17.82 -1.64 9.20
CA LYS A 113 18.36 -1.16 10.48
C LYS A 113 17.37 -0.29 11.21
N LEU A 114 17.63 -0.05 12.49
CA LEU A 114 16.90 0.94 13.27
C LEU A 114 17.23 2.35 12.77
N GLN A 115 16.29 3.27 12.90
CA GLN A 115 16.44 4.65 12.44
C GLN A 115 17.56 5.42 13.19
N ASP A 116 17.86 5.01 14.43
CA ASP A 116 18.93 5.58 15.27
C ASP A 116 20.29 4.89 15.07
N ASP A 117 20.40 3.88 14.22
CA ASP A 117 21.69 3.30 13.83
C ASP A 117 22.49 4.32 12.99
N PRO A 118 23.76 4.60 13.35
CA PRO A 118 24.59 5.57 12.62
C PRO A 118 24.77 5.25 11.13
N SER A 119 24.59 4.01 10.74
CA SER A 119 24.69 3.54 9.35
C SER A 119 23.36 3.36 8.66
N TYR A 120 22.23 3.82 9.25
CA TYR A 120 20.91 3.75 8.63
C TYR A 120 20.84 4.61 7.38
N ASP A 121 20.50 3.99 6.27
CA ASP A 121 20.23 4.66 4.98
C ASP A 121 18.76 4.44 4.60
N SER A 122 17.94 5.47 4.76
CA SER A 122 16.51 5.41 4.43
C SER A 122 16.28 5.17 2.93
N ALA A 123 17.15 5.66 2.05
CA ALA A 123 16.99 5.45 0.61
C ALA A 123 17.30 4.00 0.21
N ALA A 124 18.30 3.38 0.82
CA ALA A 124 18.58 1.97 0.65
C ALA A 124 17.44 1.09 1.21
N PHE A 125 16.94 1.42 2.40
CA PHE A 125 15.80 0.74 3.02
C PHE A 125 14.55 0.79 2.10
N GLU A 126 14.19 1.97 1.60
CA GLU A 126 12.99 2.16 0.78
C GLU A 126 13.09 1.52 -0.63
N LYS A 127 14.27 1.12 -1.09
CA LYS A 127 14.41 0.28 -2.29
C LYS A 127 13.85 -1.13 -2.08
N LEU A 128 13.94 -1.65 -0.87
CA LEU A 128 13.38 -2.95 -0.49
C LEU A 128 11.92 -2.82 -0.04
N LEU A 129 11.69 -1.95 0.94
CA LEU A 129 10.42 -1.75 1.64
C LEU A 129 10.09 -0.26 1.72
N GLU A 130 9.15 0.21 0.91
CA GLU A 130 8.69 1.60 0.97
C GLU A 130 7.88 1.85 2.25
N ILE A 131 8.34 2.80 3.09
CA ILE A 131 7.72 3.09 4.39
C ILE A 131 6.42 3.87 4.17
N LYS A 132 5.29 3.33 4.64
CA LYS A 132 3.95 3.95 4.55
C LYS A 132 3.34 4.28 5.91
N GLY A 133 3.90 3.76 6.98
CA GLY A 133 3.41 3.90 8.36
C GLY A 133 4.44 4.51 9.30
N SER A 134 4.61 3.89 10.46
CA SER A 134 5.64 4.24 11.45
C SER A 134 7.04 3.94 10.93
N THR A 135 8.03 4.70 11.41
CA THR A 135 9.46 4.47 11.15
C THR A 135 10.14 3.63 12.25
N ASP A 136 9.39 3.13 13.20
CA ASP A 136 9.90 2.18 14.18
C ASP A 136 10.00 0.78 13.55
N HIS A 137 11.20 0.37 13.18
CA HIS A 137 11.44 -0.88 12.46
C HIS A 137 11.71 -2.09 13.40
N ARG A 138 11.64 -1.93 14.73
CA ARG A 138 11.99 -2.98 15.69
C ARG A 138 11.21 -4.27 15.47
N LYS A 139 9.89 -4.20 15.34
CA LYS A 139 9.07 -5.41 15.10
C LYS A 139 9.40 -6.11 13.78
N LEU A 140 9.67 -5.32 12.72
CA LEU A 140 10.09 -5.87 11.43
C LEU A 140 11.42 -6.63 11.60
N ILE A 141 12.41 -6.02 12.26
CA ILE A 141 13.72 -6.61 12.48
C ILE A 141 13.60 -7.92 13.29
N GLN A 142 12.89 -7.90 14.41
CA GLN A 142 12.65 -9.08 15.24
C GLN A 142 11.98 -10.21 14.45
N MET A 143 10.97 -9.89 13.65
CA MET A 143 10.31 -10.88 12.80
C MET A 143 11.28 -11.46 11.77
N LEU A 144 12.10 -10.63 11.12
CA LEU A 144 13.08 -11.10 10.14
C LEU A 144 14.18 -11.94 10.78
N GLU A 145 14.63 -11.60 11.99
CA GLU A 145 15.57 -12.41 12.76
C GLU A 145 14.98 -13.78 13.08
N ALA A 146 13.75 -13.83 13.57
CA ALA A 146 13.07 -15.08 13.88
C ALA A 146 12.82 -15.95 12.65
N VAL A 147 12.38 -15.38 11.54
CA VAL A 147 12.12 -16.09 10.27
C VAL A 147 13.41 -16.70 9.68
N ASN A 148 14.57 -16.07 9.91
CA ASN A 148 15.86 -16.54 9.40
C ASN A 148 16.65 -17.38 10.41
N ASP A 149 16.16 -17.56 11.64
CA ASP A 149 16.77 -18.45 12.63
C ASP A 149 16.13 -19.84 12.59
N TYR A 150 16.73 -20.76 11.85
CA TYR A 150 16.23 -22.13 11.72
C TYR A 150 16.33 -22.97 13.00
N SER A 151 16.87 -22.44 14.09
CA SER A 151 16.83 -23.10 15.40
C SER A 151 15.48 -22.89 16.12
N ILE A 152 14.70 -21.87 15.71
CA ILE A 152 13.37 -21.60 16.25
C ILE A 152 12.35 -22.46 15.50
N PRO A 153 11.48 -23.23 16.20
CA PRO A 153 10.39 -23.95 15.53
C PRO A 153 9.47 -23.02 14.77
N ILE A 154 9.08 -23.40 13.56
CA ILE A 154 8.24 -22.57 12.69
C ILE A 154 6.90 -22.20 13.33
N ASP A 155 6.31 -23.09 14.10
CA ASP A 155 5.05 -22.83 14.81
C ASP A 155 5.21 -21.67 15.79
N THR A 156 6.35 -21.60 16.51
CA THR A 156 6.66 -20.48 17.41
C THR A 156 6.78 -19.15 16.64
N VAL A 157 7.44 -19.16 15.49
CA VAL A 157 7.58 -17.97 14.65
C VAL A 157 6.20 -17.49 14.15
N LEU A 158 5.34 -18.42 13.72
CA LEU A 158 3.99 -18.10 13.25
C LEU A 158 3.13 -17.52 14.38
N GLU A 159 3.12 -18.15 15.55
CA GLU A 159 2.34 -17.70 16.70
C GLU A 159 2.78 -16.32 17.23
N GLU A 160 4.07 -16.02 17.22
CA GLU A 160 4.61 -14.79 17.82
C GLU A 160 4.56 -13.58 16.86
N TYR A 161 4.82 -13.80 15.57
CA TYR A 161 5.05 -12.71 14.63
C TYR A 161 3.96 -12.54 13.57
N PHE A 162 3.08 -13.52 13.39
CA PHE A 162 2.06 -13.49 12.36
C PHE A 162 0.65 -13.66 12.93
N ASN A 163 -0.32 -13.09 12.24
CA ASN A 163 -1.68 -13.55 12.41
C ASN A 163 -1.82 -14.82 11.54
N GLU A 164 -1.92 -15.98 12.18
CA GLU A 164 -1.92 -17.29 11.52
C GLU A 164 -3.00 -17.42 10.45
N GLU A 165 -4.19 -16.93 10.73
CA GLU A 165 -5.29 -16.97 9.77
C GLU A 165 -4.97 -16.10 8.54
N ASN A 166 -4.50 -14.87 8.74
CA ASN A 166 -4.18 -13.97 7.65
C ASN A 166 -3.03 -14.50 6.78
N ILE A 167 -1.96 -15.03 7.38
CA ILE A 167 -0.82 -15.55 6.62
C ILE A 167 -1.21 -16.81 5.83
N THR A 168 -2.05 -17.67 6.39
CA THR A 168 -2.55 -18.88 5.71
C THR A 168 -3.35 -18.51 4.45
N TYR A 169 -4.29 -17.57 4.57
CA TYR A 169 -5.05 -17.09 3.42
C TYR A 169 -4.18 -16.36 2.39
N TRP A 170 -3.19 -15.57 2.85
CA TRP A 170 -2.26 -14.89 1.96
C TRP A 170 -1.39 -15.88 1.15
N MET A 171 -0.93 -16.96 1.77
CA MET A 171 -0.14 -17.99 1.08
C MET A 171 -0.98 -18.86 0.14
N GLY A 172 -2.27 -19.00 0.40
CA GLY A 172 -3.20 -19.81 -0.41
C GLY A 172 -3.82 -19.04 -1.60
N PHE A 173 -3.74 -17.71 -1.59
CA PHE A 173 -4.28 -16.86 -2.66
C PHE A 173 -3.27 -16.61 -3.77
#